data_5feb6438c0c9bf18e97d634795395751
#
_entry.id   5feb6438c0c9bf18e97d634795395751
#
_cell.length_a   1.000
_cell.length_b   1.000
_cell.length_c   1.000
_cell.angle_alpha   90.00
_cell.angle_beta   90.00
_cell.angle_gamma   90.00
#
_symmetry.space_group_name_H-M   'P 1'
#
loop_
_entity.id
_entity.type
_entity.pdbx_description
1 polymer ?
#
loop_
_entity_poly.entity_id
_entity_poly.type
_entity_poly.pdbx_seq_one_letter_code
_entity_poly.pdbx_strand_id
1 'polypeptide(L)'
;MTETTKTPLADLAAAGVSIWLDDLSRSMITTGELQELIDTRNVVGVTTNPTIFANALSDGDAYREQGHELAAAGADVDTAVFELTTEDVRNACDVLRPVYDATDGKDGRVSIEVDPRL
;
A
#
# COMPACT_ATOMS: atom_id res chain seq x y z
N MET A 1 17.04 -19.34 8.10
CA MET A 1 16.41 -19.61 7.97
C MET A 1 15.69 -19.88 7.84
N THR A 2 15.40 -19.77 7.76
CA THR A 2 14.49 -19.94 7.70
C THR A 2 13.93 -20.63 7.22
N GLU A 3 13.64 -21.06 7.38
CA GLU A 3 12.97 -21.74 6.82
C GLU A 3 11.95 -21.44 6.37
N THR A 4 11.93 -21.59 5.55
CA THR A 4 10.78 -21.34 4.83
C THR A 4 9.70 -22.20 5.23
N THR A 5 8.99 -21.69 6.14
CA THR A 5 7.82 -22.32 6.57
C THR A 5 6.85 -22.37 5.44
N LYS A 6 6.39 -23.52 5.15
CA LYS A 6 5.25 -23.67 4.27
C LYS A 6 4.03 -23.15 4.97
N THR A 7 3.68 -21.92 4.64
CA THR A 7 2.43 -21.32 5.12
C THR A 7 1.34 -21.61 4.10
N PRO A 8 0.07 -21.52 4.48
CA PRO A 8 -1.03 -21.59 3.50
C PRO A 8 -0.88 -20.56 2.39
N LEU A 9 -0.34 -19.37 2.71
CA LEU A 9 -0.10 -18.33 1.71
C LEU A 9 0.96 -18.75 0.70
N ALA A 10 2.01 -19.43 1.15
CA ALA A 10 3.05 -19.94 0.25
C ALA A 10 2.48 -21.01 -0.68
N ASP A 11 1.60 -21.87 -0.18
CA ASP A 11 0.94 -22.88 -0.99
C ASP A 11 0.05 -22.25 -2.05
N LEU A 12 -0.71 -21.20 -1.70
CA LEU A 12 -1.53 -20.47 -2.66
C LEU A 12 -0.67 -19.81 -3.73
N ALA A 13 0.43 -19.20 -3.35
CA ALA A 13 1.33 -18.56 -4.29
C ALA A 13 1.91 -19.59 -5.26
N ALA A 14 2.30 -20.76 -4.76
CA ALA A 14 2.83 -21.82 -5.60
C ALA A 14 1.78 -22.37 -6.57
N ALA A 15 0.50 -22.27 -6.21
CA ALA A 15 -0.60 -22.67 -7.07
C ALA A 15 -0.97 -21.62 -8.12
N GLY A 16 -0.28 -20.48 -8.13
CA GLY A 16 -0.53 -19.43 -9.12
C GLY A 16 -1.44 -18.31 -8.66
N VAL A 17 -1.78 -18.28 -7.37
CA VAL A 17 -2.63 -17.22 -6.81
C VAL A 17 -1.77 -16.03 -6.43
N SER A 18 -2.15 -14.84 -6.86
CA SER A 18 -1.51 -13.59 -6.44
C SER A 18 -2.17 -13.10 -5.15
N ILE A 19 -1.38 -13.00 -4.10
CA ILE A 19 -1.87 -12.63 -2.77
C ILE A 19 -1.71 -11.14 -2.59
N TRP A 20 -2.81 -10.44 -2.33
CA TRP A 20 -2.84 -9.00 -2.18
C TRP A 20 -3.22 -8.59 -0.76
N LEU A 21 -2.57 -7.56 -0.27
CA LEU A 21 -2.93 -6.93 0.99
C LEU A 21 -4.06 -5.94 0.76
N ASP A 22 -5.05 -5.96 1.64
CA ASP A 22 -6.29 -5.22 1.45
C ASP A 22 -6.34 -3.86 2.16
N ASP A 23 -5.26 -3.45 2.80
CA ASP A 23 -5.33 -2.25 3.65
C ASP A 23 -3.96 -1.59 3.73
N LEU A 24 -3.74 -0.64 2.82
CA LEU A 24 -2.48 0.12 2.83
C LEU A 24 -2.57 1.30 3.79
N SER A 25 -1.58 1.45 4.66
CA SER A 25 -1.41 2.66 5.46
C SER A 25 0.03 3.14 5.34
N ARG A 26 0.24 4.45 5.58
CA ARG A 26 1.58 5.03 5.52
C ARG A 26 2.52 4.39 6.53
N SER A 27 2.02 4.06 7.72
CA SER A 27 2.84 3.44 8.75
C SER A 27 3.39 2.09 8.30
N MET A 28 2.65 1.33 7.49
CA MET A 28 3.15 0.06 6.96
C MET A 28 4.37 0.26 6.06
N ILE A 29 4.42 1.38 5.37
CA ILE A 29 5.56 1.70 4.51
C ILE A 29 6.74 2.19 5.35
N THR A 30 6.50 3.12 6.26
CA THR A 30 7.56 3.77 7.04
C THR A 30 8.20 2.85 8.07
N THR A 31 7.44 1.89 8.60
CA THR A 31 7.97 0.94 9.58
C THR A 31 8.61 -0.30 8.95
N GLY A 32 8.44 -0.47 7.65
CA GLY A 32 8.93 -1.65 6.95
C GLY A 32 8.00 -2.85 7.03
N GLU A 33 6.80 -2.67 7.57
CA GLU A 33 5.83 -3.77 7.70
C GLU A 33 5.43 -4.32 6.33
N LEU A 34 5.22 -3.45 5.34
CA LEU A 34 4.88 -3.89 3.98
C LEU A 34 5.98 -4.77 3.40
N GLN A 35 7.23 -4.34 3.55
CA GLN A 35 8.37 -5.14 3.07
C GLN A 35 8.41 -6.50 3.76
N GLU A 36 8.16 -6.54 5.05
CA GLU A 36 8.13 -7.79 5.80
C GLU A 36 7.03 -8.73 5.30
N LEU A 37 5.85 -8.20 5.00
CA LEU A 37 4.75 -8.99 4.46
C LEU A 37 5.10 -9.55 3.08
N ILE A 38 5.78 -8.78 2.25
CA ILE A 38 6.26 -9.25 0.96
C ILE A 38 7.23 -10.41 1.15
N ASP A 39 8.17 -10.27 2.08
CA ASP A 39 9.23 -11.24 2.30
C ASP A 39 8.73 -12.51 2.99
N THR A 40 7.74 -12.42 3.88
CA THR A 40 7.36 -13.53 4.75
C THR A 40 5.95 -14.06 4.52
N ARG A 41 5.07 -13.30 3.85
CA ARG A 41 3.66 -13.67 3.68
C ARG A 41 3.24 -13.77 2.24
N ASN A 42 4.17 -13.72 1.31
CA ASN A 42 3.92 -13.84 -0.12
C ASN A 42 3.00 -12.75 -0.70
N VAL A 43 2.96 -11.59 -0.07
CA VAL A 43 2.19 -10.45 -0.58
C VAL A 43 2.86 -9.93 -1.84
N VAL A 44 2.10 -9.81 -2.92
CA VAL A 44 2.61 -9.37 -4.22
C VAL A 44 1.85 -8.18 -4.80
N GLY A 45 0.90 -7.65 -4.05
CA GLY A 45 0.15 -6.47 -4.44
C GLY A 45 -0.58 -5.88 -3.25
N VAL A 46 -1.09 -4.67 -3.43
CA VAL A 46 -1.79 -3.95 -2.35
C VAL A 46 -2.96 -3.20 -2.95
N THR A 47 -4.11 -3.22 -2.27
CA THR A 47 -5.24 -2.39 -2.63
C THR A 47 -5.33 -1.18 -1.69
N THR A 48 -5.94 -0.12 -2.17
CA THR A 48 -6.29 1.04 -1.36
C THR A 48 -7.79 1.26 -1.49
N ASN A 49 -8.38 1.89 -0.48
CA ASN A 49 -9.80 2.17 -0.46
C ASN A 49 -10.01 3.53 0.18
N PRO A 50 -10.78 4.45 -0.44
CA PRO A 50 -10.96 5.79 0.12
C PRO A 50 -11.51 5.80 1.55
N THR A 51 -12.42 4.88 1.89
CA THR A 51 -12.97 4.78 3.24
C THR A 51 -11.91 4.32 4.24
N ILE A 52 -11.18 3.27 3.88
CA ILE A 52 -10.08 2.77 4.71
C ILE A 52 -9.03 3.86 4.89
N PHE A 53 -8.72 4.56 3.82
CA PHE A 53 -7.74 5.63 3.84
C PHE A 53 -8.18 6.78 4.74
N ALA A 54 -9.46 7.16 4.66
CA ALA A 54 -10.01 8.22 5.51
C ALA A 54 -9.91 7.83 6.99
N ASN A 55 -10.16 6.57 7.32
CA ASN A 55 -9.99 6.09 8.69
C ASN A 55 -8.53 6.15 9.13
N ALA A 56 -7.62 5.80 8.25
CA ALA A 56 -6.19 5.87 8.54
C ALA A 56 -5.73 7.31 8.77
N LEU A 57 -6.29 8.26 8.03
CA LEU A 57 -5.98 9.67 8.19
C LEU A 57 -6.39 10.20 9.56
N SER A 58 -7.54 9.74 10.09
CA SER A 58 -8.02 10.22 11.38
C SER A 58 -7.19 9.67 12.54
N ASP A 59 -6.35 8.68 12.29
CA ASP A 59 -5.71 7.91 13.34
C ASP A 59 -4.25 8.27 13.53
N GLY A 60 -3.72 9.31 12.93
CA GLY A 60 -2.36 9.36 13.09
C GLY A 60 -1.53 10.54 12.79
N ASP A 61 -0.42 10.54 13.47
CA ASP A 61 0.63 11.51 13.27
C ASP A 61 1.32 11.34 11.92
N ALA A 62 1.16 10.17 11.29
CA ALA A 62 1.83 9.87 10.02
C ALA A 62 1.45 10.83 8.90
N TYR A 63 0.23 11.36 8.96
CA TYR A 63 -0.27 12.26 7.91
C TYR A 63 -0.34 13.72 8.37
N ARG A 64 -0.07 13.99 9.63
CA ARG A 64 -0.28 15.32 10.20
C ARG A 64 0.55 16.39 9.51
N GLU A 65 1.82 16.15 9.33
CA GLU A 65 2.72 17.14 8.75
C GLU A 65 2.34 17.48 7.33
N GLN A 66 2.14 16.48 6.49
CA GLN A 66 1.75 16.69 5.10
C GLN A 66 0.36 17.31 5.02
N GLY A 67 -0.56 16.89 5.90
CA GLY A 67 -1.88 17.49 5.96
C GLY A 67 -1.83 18.98 6.27
N HIS A 68 -0.98 19.37 7.22
CA HIS A 68 -0.77 20.77 7.54
C HIS A 68 -0.20 21.55 6.37
N GLU A 69 0.76 20.98 5.67
CA GLU A 69 1.35 21.62 4.49
C GLU A 69 0.31 21.83 3.40
N LEU A 70 -0.52 20.85 3.13
CA LEU A 70 -1.58 20.95 2.14
C LEU A 70 -2.62 21.99 2.53
N ALA A 71 -3.01 22.01 3.80
CA ALA A 71 -3.96 23.01 4.30
C ALA A 71 -3.39 24.41 4.19
N ALA A 72 -2.11 24.59 4.50
CA ALA A 72 -1.45 25.88 4.37
C ALA A 72 -1.36 26.35 2.91
N ALA A 73 -1.30 25.39 1.98
CA ALA A 73 -1.29 25.69 0.54
C ALA A 73 -2.69 25.95 -0.01
N GLY A 74 -3.73 25.86 0.82
CA GLY A 74 -5.11 26.12 0.40
C GLY A 74 -5.83 24.94 -0.22
N ALA A 75 -5.31 23.73 -0.06
CA ALA A 75 -5.96 22.54 -0.58
C ALA A 75 -7.25 22.24 0.16
N ASP A 76 -8.30 21.86 -0.57
CA ASP A 76 -9.52 21.39 0.07
C ASP A 76 -9.35 19.94 0.52
N VAL A 77 -10.37 19.39 1.21
CA VAL A 77 -10.29 18.04 1.78
C VAL A 77 -10.08 16.99 0.69
N ASP A 78 -10.82 17.09 -0.40
CA ASP A 78 -10.71 16.10 -1.50
C ASP A 78 -9.32 16.13 -2.14
N THR A 79 -8.79 17.31 -2.39
CA THR A 79 -7.44 17.46 -2.92
C THR A 79 -6.40 16.92 -1.95
N ALA A 80 -6.54 17.23 -0.67
CA ALA A 80 -5.61 16.74 0.36
C ALA A 80 -5.62 15.20 0.43
N VAL A 81 -6.80 14.59 0.44
CA VAL A 81 -6.91 13.13 0.47
C VAL A 81 -6.27 12.52 -0.78
N PHE A 82 -6.52 13.10 -1.93
CA PHE A 82 -5.93 12.61 -3.18
C PHE A 82 -4.41 12.68 -3.15
N GLU A 83 -3.85 13.80 -2.69
CA GLU A 83 -2.40 13.96 -2.62
C GLU A 83 -1.76 12.99 -1.63
N LEU A 84 -2.38 12.80 -0.48
CA LEU A 84 -1.88 11.86 0.52
C LEU A 84 -1.95 10.43 0.01
N THR A 85 -3.05 10.07 -0.64
CA THR A 85 -3.23 8.74 -1.19
C THR A 85 -2.23 8.45 -2.30
N THR A 86 -2.04 9.39 -3.22
CA THR A 86 -1.12 9.17 -4.34
C THR A 86 0.32 9.07 -3.88
N GLU A 87 0.70 9.79 -2.83
CA GLU A 87 2.04 9.64 -2.29
C GLU A 87 2.25 8.26 -1.67
N ASP A 88 1.28 7.77 -0.90
CA ASP A 88 1.38 6.44 -0.32
C ASP A 88 1.41 5.35 -1.40
N VAL A 89 0.60 5.49 -2.44
CA VAL A 89 0.60 4.56 -3.56
C VAL A 89 1.96 4.56 -4.26
N ARG A 90 2.53 5.73 -4.48
CA ARG A 90 3.86 5.84 -5.10
C ARG A 90 4.91 5.12 -4.26
N ASN A 91 4.91 5.36 -2.96
CA ASN A 91 5.88 4.74 -2.06
C ASN A 91 5.68 3.23 -1.99
N ALA A 92 4.44 2.77 -1.98
CA ALA A 92 4.15 1.33 -2.01
C ALA A 92 4.62 0.69 -3.32
N CYS A 93 4.47 1.39 -4.44
CA CYS A 93 4.98 0.91 -5.72
C CYS A 93 6.50 0.74 -5.68
N ASP A 94 7.20 1.66 -5.04
CA ASP A 94 8.65 1.53 -4.89
C ASP A 94 9.03 0.30 -4.07
N VAL A 95 8.29 0.04 -2.99
CA VAL A 95 8.53 -1.15 -2.15
C VAL A 95 8.26 -2.43 -2.95
N LEU A 96 7.24 -2.43 -3.80
CA LEU A 96 6.85 -3.59 -4.59
C LEU A 96 7.61 -3.72 -5.91
N ARG A 97 8.45 -2.76 -6.26
CA ARG A 97 9.17 -2.77 -7.54
C ARG A 97 9.98 -4.03 -7.77
N PRO A 98 10.71 -4.58 -6.78
CA PRO A 98 11.42 -5.85 -7.00
C PRO A 98 10.49 -7.00 -7.36
N VAL A 99 9.28 -7.04 -6.81
CA VAL A 99 8.28 -8.05 -7.16
C VAL A 99 7.82 -7.87 -8.60
N TYR A 100 7.57 -6.63 -9.01
CA TYR A 100 7.19 -6.30 -10.38
C TYR A 100 8.27 -6.77 -11.37
N ASP A 101 9.50 -6.45 -11.08
CA ASP A 101 10.62 -6.83 -11.95
C ASP A 101 10.82 -8.33 -11.99
N ALA A 102 10.70 -9.01 -10.85
CA ALA A 102 10.89 -10.47 -10.77
C ALA A 102 9.79 -11.25 -11.46
N THR A 103 8.59 -10.68 -11.58
CA THR A 103 7.45 -11.36 -12.22
C THR A 103 7.14 -10.84 -13.61
N ASP A 104 8.01 -10.02 -14.16
CA ASP A 104 7.85 -9.43 -15.50
C ASP A 104 6.54 -8.64 -15.61
N GLY A 105 6.21 -7.91 -14.55
CA GLY A 105 5.05 -7.05 -14.52
C GLY A 105 3.73 -7.72 -14.19
N LYS A 106 3.74 -9.02 -13.91
CA LYS A 106 2.52 -9.72 -13.52
C LYS A 106 2.05 -9.30 -12.13
N ASP A 107 2.96 -9.26 -11.18
CA ASP A 107 2.69 -8.90 -9.80
C ASP A 107 3.44 -7.61 -9.43
N GLY A 108 3.37 -7.21 -8.18
CA GLY A 108 4.04 -6.00 -7.71
C GLY A 108 3.27 -4.73 -8.04
N ARG A 109 1.96 -4.82 -8.05
CA ARG A 109 1.09 -3.70 -8.42
C ARG A 109 0.33 -3.17 -7.22
N VAL A 110 -0.05 -1.91 -7.30
CA VAL A 110 -0.87 -1.26 -6.28
C VAL A 110 -2.12 -0.72 -6.99
N SER A 111 -3.28 -1.08 -6.45
CA SER A 111 -4.56 -0.58 -6.96
C SER A 111 -4.95 0.67 -6.20
N ILE A 112 -5.37 1.70 -6.90
CA ILE A 112 -5.88 2.92 -6.28
C ILE A 112 -7.35 3.06 -6.67
N GLU A 113 -8.20 3.25 -5.65
CA GLU A 113 -9.60 3.52 -5.86
C GLU A 113 -9.84 5.02 -5.77
N VAL A 114 -10.69 5.52 -6.64
CA VAL A 114 -11.01 6.94 -6.69
C VAL A 114 -12.52 7.11 -6.65
N ASP A 115 -12.94 8.32 -6.32
CA ASP A 115 -14.35 8.68 -6.33
C ASP A 115 -14.92 8.48 -7.74
N PRO A 116 -15.99 7.69 -7.91
CA PRO A 116 -16.56 7.44 -9.23
C PRO A 116 -17.14 8.68 -9.90
N ARG A 117 -17.27 9.78 -9.17
CA ARG A 117 -17.75 11.05 -9.73
C ARG A 117 -16.63 11.84 -10.42
N LEU A 118 -15.40 11.39 -10.30
CA LEU A 118 -14.28 12.06 -10.96
C LEU A 118 -14.24 11.79 -12.46
#